data_df35d8a378c33dd022a780ec53dd78d1
#
_entry.id   df35d8a378c33dd022a780ec53dd78d1
#
_cell.length_a   1.000
_cell.length_b   1.000
_cell.length_c   1.000
_cell.angle_alpha   90.00
_cell.angle_beta   90.00
_cell.angle_gamma   90.00
#
_symmetry.space_group_name_H-M   'P 1'
#
loop_
_entity.id
_entity.type
_entity.pdbx_description
1 polymer ?
#
loop_
_entity_poly.entity_id
_entity_poly.type
_entity_poly.pdbx_seq_one_letter_code
_entity_poly.pdbx_strand_id
1 'polypeptide(L)'
;MKITLTQFRPNTAEAVWTDCFAQAIAELHKAGGGVLTVPTGEYSTGPIELCSNMELHLEPGAVIRFLNDPAAFPLQECQYEGRISHRPKPCLSAFNAENVALTGSGVLDGCGAPWWAAQRARTLANGRPYLLHFENVTHLRVCGVQLRNSPAWTVHPLNCVDVLIEDVSICNPYNSPNTDGINPESCRDVRILNCRVDVGDDCITLKSGTEETPSPVPCENIVIANCLLVHGHGGIVIGSEMSGGVRNVTVTNCVFT
;
A
#
# COMPACT_ATOMS: atom_id res chain seq x y z
N MET A 1 21.38 -9.31 -4.64
CA MET A 1 21.76 -8.47 -5.81
C MET A 1 21.37 -7.03 -5.55
N LYS A 2 22.00 -6.03 -6.20
CA LYS A 2 21.58 -4.62 -6.11
C LYS A 2 21.49 -4.05 -7.53
N ILE A 3 20.33 -3.45 -7.85
CA ILE A 3 20.02 -2.88 -9.17
C ILE A 3 19.57 -1.43 -8.96
N THR A 4 19.97 -0.52 -9.86
CA THR A 4 19.43 0.84 -9.92
C THR A 4 18.45 0.93 -11.08
N LEU A 5 17.24 1.44 -10.87
CA LEU A 5 16.17 1.50 -11.86
C LEU A 5 16.62 2.15 -13.19
N THR A 6 17.48 3.16 -13.13
CA THR A 6 17.96 3.88 -14.31
C THR A 6 18.86 3.04 -15.25
N GLN A 7 19.20 1.82 -14.88
CA GLN A 7 19.85 0.85 -15.79
C GLN A 7 18.88 0.36 -16.88
N PHE A 8 17.57 0.48 -16.64
CA PHE A 8 16.48 0.07 -17.53
C PHE A 8 15.75 1.29 -18.12
N ARG A 9 16.46 2.25 -18.66
CA ARG A 9 15.85 3.52 -19.11
C ARG A 9 14.85 3.29 -20.26
N PRO A 10 13.68 3.96 -20.23
CA PRO A 10 12.79 3.99 -21.38
C PRO A 10 13.46 4.66 -22.59
N ASN A 11 13.04 4.29 -23.79
CA ASN A 11 13.61 4.80 -25.03
C ASN A 11 13.27 6.26 -25.34
N THR A 12 12.32 6.88 -24.64
CA THR A 12 11.90 8.27 -24.86
C THR A 12 11.78 9.01 -23.52
N ALA A 13 11.95 10.36 -23.53
CA ALA A 13 11.90 11.17 -22.32
C ALA A 13 10.50 11.25 -21.66
N GLU A 14 9.43 10.97 -22.42
CA GLU A 14 8.03 10.94 -21.93
C GLU A 14 7.55 9.53 -21.60
N ALA A 15 8.44 8.57 -21.58
CA ALA A 15 8.06 7.17 -21.48
C ALA A 15 7.68 6.78 -20.03
N VAL A 16 6.68 5.93 -19.96
CA VAL A 16 6.22 5.26 -18.77
C VAL A 16 7.24 4.19 -18.35
N TRP A 17 7.56 4.13 -17.04
CA TRP A 17 8.60 3.25 -16.50
C TRP A 17 8.09 1.84 -16.13
N THR A 18 6.87 1.48 -16.47
CA THR A 18 6.26 0.20 -16.09
C THR A 18 7.12 -1.00 -16.52
N ASP A 19 7.55 -1.03 -17.77
CA ASP A 19 8.39 -2.12 -18.29
C ASP A 19 9.78 -2.12 -17.65
N CYS A 20 10.31 -0.94 -17.30
CA CYS A 20 11.61 -0.83 -16.62
C CYS A 20 11.54 -1.42 -15.19
N PHE A 21 10.48 -1.14 -14.45
CA PHE A 21 10.24 -1.77 -13.15
C PHE A 21 10.09 -3.29 -13.31
N ALA A 22 9.26 -3.74 -14.27
CA ALA A 22 9.03 -5.16 -14.49
C ALA A 22 10.32 -5.91 -14.85
N GLN A 23 11.17 -5.36 -15.71
CA GLN A 23 12.46 -5.95 -16.08
C GLN A 23 13.42 -6.01 -14.88
N ALA A 24 13.57 -4.92 -14.14
CA ALA A 24 14.43 -4.87 -12.96
C ALA A 24 14.00 -5.89 -11.89
N ILE A 25 12.69 -5.99 -11.63
CA ILE A 25 12.13 -6.96 -10.67
C ILE A 25 12.35 -8.39 -11.17
N ALA A 26 12.15 -8.66 -12.46
CA ALA A 26 12.38 -9.98 -13.03
C ALA A 26 13.85 -10.43 -12.91
N GLU A 27 14.80 -9.51 -13.04
CA GLU A 27 16.22 -9.81 -12.81
C GLU A 27 16.52 -10.11 -11.36
N LEU A 28 15.96 -9.33 -10.42
CA LEU A 28 16.10 -9.60 -8.99
C LEU A 28 15.47 -10.93 -8.61
N HIS A 29 14.29 -11.23 -9.12
CA HIS A 29 13.62 -12.52 -8.89
C HIS A 29 14.49 -13.71 -9.35
N LYS A 30 15.05 -13.65 -10.56
CA LYS A 30 15.98 -14.68 -11.07
C LYS A 30 17.23 -14.84 -10.20
N ALA A 31 17.69 -13.76 -9.58
CA ALA A 31 18.84 -13.78 -8.67
C ALA A 31 18.51 -14.26 -7.24
N GLY A 32 17.25 -14.60 -6.95
CA GLY A 32 16.79 -14.99 -5.62
C GLY A 32 16.48 -13.83 -4.69
N GLY A 33 16.41 -12.60 -5.22
CA GLY A 33 16.10 -11.39 -4.48
C GLY A 33 17.18 -10.31 -4.54
N GLY A 34 16.96 -9.23 -3.80
CA GLY A 34 17.90 -8.12 -3.69
C GLY A 34 17.23 -6.76 -3.55
N VAL A 35 17.95 -5.69 -3.88
CA VAL A 35 17.51 -4.31 -3.72
C VAL A 35 17.36 -3.64 -5.08
N LEU A 36 16.16 -3.12 -5.37
CA LEU A 36 15.93 -2.17 -6.47
C LEU A 36 15.96 -0.76 -5.91
N THR A 37 16.97 0.00 -6.28
CA THR A 37 17.10 1.41 -5.89
C THR A 37 16.46 2.31 -6.95
N VAL A 38 15.57 3.19 -6.52
CA VAL A 38 14.98 4.26 -7.34
C VAL A 38 15.70 5.56 -6.97
N PRO A 39 16.55 6.12 -7.85
CA PRO A 39 17.29 7.34 -7.58
C PRO A 39 16.38 8.58 -7.53
N THR A 40 16.93 9.72 -7.09
CA THR A 40 16.30 11.04 -7.21
C THR A 40 15.76 11.26 -8.63
N GLY A 41 14.50 11.68 -8.76
CA GLY A 41 13.82 11.89 -10.04
C GLY A 41 12.33 11.57 -9.99
N GLU A 42 11.62 11.84 -11.08
CA GLU A 42 10.20 11.49 -11.24
C GLU A 42 10.02 10.31 -12.20
N TYR A 43 9.21 9.34 -11.80
CA TYR A 43 9.00 8.08 -12.50
C TYR A 43 7.51 7.80 -12.63
N SER A 44 6.93 8.05 -13.82
CA SER A 44 5.54 7.71 -14.11
C SER A 44 5.43 6.23 -14.47
N THR A 45 4.53 5.50 -13.79
CA THR A 45 4.43 4.06 -13.99
C THR A 45 2.99 3.55 -13.82
N GLY A 46 2.66 2.43 -14.42
CA GLY A 46 1.54 1.57 -14.06
C GLY A 46 1.82 0.76 -12.79
N PRO A 47 1.08 -0.33 -12.56
CA PRO A 47 1.25 -1.19 -11.41
C PRO A 47 2.66 -1.77 -11.28
N ILE A 48 3.15 -1.85 -10.04
CA ILE A 48 4.42 -2.52 -9.69
C ILE A 48 4.08 -3.71 -8.79
N GLU A 49 4.62 -4.89 -9.10
CA GLU A 49 4.50 -6.09 -8.25
C GLU A 49 5.86 -6.55 -7.80
N LEU A 50 6.07 -6.59 -6.46
CA LEU A 50 7.32 -7.03 -5.85
C LEU A 50 7.33 -8.56 -5.70
N CYS A 51 8.52 -9.13 -5.66
CA CYS A 51 8.73 -10.56 -5.42
C CYS A 51 9.33 -10.84 -4.04
N SER A 52 9.44 -12.12 -3.65
CA SER A 52 10.09 -12.52 -2.41
C SER A 52 11.54 -12.09 -2.34
N ASN A 53 12.02 -11.85 -1.12
CA ASN A 53 13.40 -11.45 -0.81
C ASN A 53 13.82 -10.14 -1.50
N MET A 54 12.88 -9.21 -1.68
CA MET A 54 13.12 -7.97 -2.41
C MET A 54 12.86 -6.73 -1.56
N GLU A 55 13.74 -5.75 -1.71
CA GLU A 55 13.58 -4.39 -1.23
C GLU A 55 13.43 -3.42 -2.41
N LEU A 56 12.35 -2.64 -2.43
CA LEU A 56 12.22 -1.43 -3.25
C LEU A 56 12.67 -0.24 -2.40
N HIS A 57 13.82 0.34 -2.73
CA HIS A 57 14.41 1.45 -1.99
C HIS A 57 14.30 2.76 -2.77
N LEU A 58 13.64 3.77 -2.18
CA LEU A 58 13.49 5.09 -2.76
C LEU A 58 14.49 6.07 -2.14
N GLU A 59 15.44 6.56 -2.95
CA GLU A 59 16.38 7.59 -2.50
C GLU A 59 15.66 8.91 -2.20
N PRO A 60 16.27 9.81 -1.40
CA PRO A 60 15.74 11.14 -1.18
C PRO A 60 15.48 11.86 -2.53
N GLY A 61 14.27 12.42 -2.68
CA GLY A 61 13.86 13.08 -3.94
C GLY A 61 13.40 12.15 -5.06
N ALA A 62 13.36 10.83 -4.84
CA ALA A 62 12.67 9.91 -5.74
C ALA A 62 11.15 10.06 -5.62
N VAL A 63 10.45 10.19 -6.73
CA VAL A 63 8.98 10.28 -6.79
C VAL A 63 8.45 9.27 -7.80
N ILE A 64 7.75 8.26 -7.32
CA ILE A 64 6.99 7.35 -8.18
C ILE A 64 5.57 7.91 -8.30
N ARG A 65 5.13 8.20 -9.54
CA ARG A 65 3.78 8.66 -9.85
C ARG A 65 3.03 7.57 -10.59
N PHE A 66 1.95 7.10 -10.00
CA PHE A 66 1.13 6.10 -10.66
C PHE A 66 0.22 6.76 -11.70
N LEU A 67 0.07 6.08 -12.84
CA LEU A 67 -0.85 6.51 -13.89
C LEU A 67 -2.28 6.56 -13.34
N ASN A 68 -3.07 7.46 -13.88
CA ASN A 68 -4.49 7.63 -13.51
C ASN A 68 -5.44 7.16 -14.62
N ASP A 69 -4.92 6.41 -15.59
CA ASP A 69 -5.70 5.78 -16.66
C ASP A 69 -6.10 4.36 -16.24
N PRO A 70 -7.39 4.04 -16.10
CA PRO A 70 -7.85 2.70 -15.78
C PRO A 70 -7.34 1.62 -16.73
N ALA A 71 -7.08 1.95 -18.01
CA ALA A 71 -6.54 1.01 -18.98
C ALA A 71 -5.11 0.54 -18.67
N ALA A 72 -4.36 1.32 -17.88
CA ALA A 72 -3.02 0.95 -17.43
C ALA A 72 -3.03 -0.06 -16.26
N PHE A 73 -4.21 -0.34 -15.68
CA PHE A 73 -4.37 -1.21 -14.52
C PHE A 73 -5.18 -2.46 -14.90
N PRO A 74 -4.52 -3.57 -15.24
CA PRO A 74 -5.23 -4.83 -15.49
C PRO A 74 -6.13 -5.20 -14.32
N LEU A 75 -7.28 -5.81 -14.63
CA LEU A 75 -8.17 -6.31 -13.60
C LEU A 75 -7.61 -7.60 -13.01
N GLN A 76 -7.72 -7.73 -11.70
CA GLN A 76 -7.41 -8.95 -10.97
C GLN A 76 -8.45 -9.21 -9.90
N GLU A 77 -8.56 -10.44 -9.44
CA GLU A 77 -9.34 -10.79 -8.26
C GLU A 77 -8.69 -10.14 -7.03
N CYS A 78 -9.50 -9.47 -6.23
CA CYS A 78 -9.04 -8.73 -5.07
C CYS A 78 -10.14 -8.69 -4.01
N GLN A 79 -9.78 -8.81 -2.73
CA GLN A 79 -10.69 -8.58 -1.63
C GLN A 79 -10.79 -7.07 -1.35
N TYR A 80 -12.02 -6.58 -1.24
CA TYR A 80 -12.33 -5.21 -0.85
C TYR A 80 -13.61 -5.19 -0.01
N GLU A 81 -13.56 -4.56 1.15
CA GLU A 81 -14.66 -4.56 2.12
C GLU A 81 -15.20 -5.98 2.39
N GLY A 82 -14.29 -6.93 2.58
CA GLY A 82 -14.59 -8.35 2.86
C GLY A 82 -15.14 -9.16 1.68
N ARG A 83 -15.28 -8.56 0.49
CA ARG A 83 -15.82 -9.22 -0.71
C ARG A 83 -14.77 -9.39 -1.79
N ILE A 84 -14.79 -10.55 -2.44
CA ILE A 84 -13.92 -10.82 -3.59
C ILE A 84 -14.59 -10.26 -4.85
N SER A 85 -13.85 -9.46 -5.62
CA SER A 85 -14.32 -8.88 -6.88
C SER A 85 -13.14 -8.59 -7.82
N HIS A 86 -13.42 -8.45 -9.11
CA HIS A 86 -12.40 -8.03 -10.09
C HIS A 86 -12.21 -6.51 -9.99
N ARG A 87 -11.00 -6.11 -9.59
CA ARG A 87 -10.63 -4.70 -9.39
C ARG A 87 -9.34 -4.36 -10.15
N PRO A 88 -9.07 -3.08 -10.41
CA PRO A 88 -7.78 -2.66 -10.92
C PRO A 88 -6.64 -3.15 -10.02
N LYS A 89 -5.59 -3.70 -10.62
CA LYS A 89 -4.39 -4.12 -9.90
C LYS A 89 -3.88 -2.98 -9.01
N PRO A 90 -3.46 -3.23 -7.75
CA PRO A 90 -2.93 -2.20 -6.87
C PRO A 90 -1.75 -1.46 -7.50
N CYS A 91 -1.54 -0.20 -7.12
CA CYS A 91 -0.42 0.58 -7.62
C CYS A 91 0.93 -0.09 -7.31
N LEU A 92 1.11 -0.53 -6.06
CA LEU A 92 2.25 -1.37 -5.67
C LEU A 92 1.73 -2.55 -4.85
N SER A 93 2.20 -3.76 -5.17
CA SER A 93 1.73 -4.99 -4.53
C SER A 93 2.81 -6.04 -4.36
N ALA A 94 2.53 -7.01 -3.48
CA ALA A 94 3.20 -8.31 -3.43
C ALA A 94 2.16 -9.37 -3.01
N PHE A 95 2.25 -10.55 -3.59
CA PHE A 95 1.34 -11.67 -3.34
C PHE A 95 2.11 -12.95 -3.04
N ASN A 96 1.68 -13.67 -1.98
CA ASN A 96 2.25 -14.98 -1.64
C ASN A 96 3.79 -14.93 -1.57
N ALA A 97 4.34 -13.95 -0.86
CA ALA A 97 5.76 -13.62 -0.84
C ALA A 97 6.33 -13.60 0.59
N GLU A 98 7.64 -13.62 0.69
CA GLU A 98 8.35 -13.46 1.96
C GLU A 98 9.48 -12.42 1.85
N ASN A 99 9.82 -11.79 2.98
CA ASN A 99 10.92 -10.80 3.05
C ASN A 99 10.76 -9.68 2.02
N VAL A 100 9.63 -8.98 2.06
CA VAL A 100 9.33 -7.85 1.15
C VAL A 100 9.50 -6.54 1.89
N ALA A 101 10.23 -5.60 1.29
CA ALA A 101 10.44 -4.29 1.88
C ALA A 101 10.20 -3.14 0.88
N LEU A 102 9.57 -2.08 1.36
CA LEU A 102 9.51 -0.75 0.73
C LEU A 102 10.18 0.23 1.70
N THR A 103 11.29 0.84 1.30
CA THR A 103 12.10 1.66 2.20
C THR A 103 12.59 2.96 1.55
N GLY A 104 13.26 3.78 2.34
CA GLY A 104 13.85 5.04 1.90
C GLY A 104 13.04 6.25 2.33
N SER A 105 13.27 7.41 1.69
CA SER A 105 12.59 8.67 2.02
C SER A 105 11.91 9.33 0.81
N GLY A 106 11.77 8.59 -0.28
CA GLY A 106 11.07 9.04 -1.47
C GLY A 106 9.55 9.01 -1.32
N VAL A 107 8.86 9.34 -2.39
CA VAL A 107 7.41 9.53 -2.44
C VAL A 107 6.76 8.53 -3.39
N LEU A 108 5.64 7.93 -2.97
CA LEU A 108 4.70 7.26 -3.86
C LEU A 108 3.43 8.11 -3.95
N ASP A 109 3.12 8.58 -5.15
CA ASP A 109 1.95 9.40 -5.46
C ASP A 109 0.95 8.58 -6.27
N GLY A 110 -0.19 8.27 -5.67
CA GLY A 110 -1.25 7.48 -6.31
C GLY A 110 -2.04 8.25 -7.37
N CYS A 111 -1.81 9.57 -7.51
CA CYS A 111 -2.52 10.44 -8.45
C CYS A 111 -4.05 10.27 -8.41
N GLY A 112 -4.62 10.12 -7.20
CA GLY A 112 -5.99 9.68 -6.94
C GLY A 112 -7.11 10.62 -7.39
N ALA A 113 -6.83 11.90 -7.67
CA ALA A 113 -7.89 12.89 -7.94
C ALA A 113 -8.87 12.49 -9.05
N PRO A 114 -8.46 11.98 -10.23
CA PRO A 114 -9.39 11.51 -11.25
C PRO A 114 -10.19 10.28 -10.80
N TRP A 115 -9.58 9.38 -10.02
CA TRP A 115 -10.26 8.22 -9.46
C TRP A 115 -11.38 8.63 -8.50
N TRP A 116 -11.13 9.62 -7.63
CA TRP A 116 -12.15 10.15 -6.71
C TRP A 116 -13.29 10.83 -7.45
N ALA A 117 -12.98 11.59 -8.51
CA ALA A 117 -13.99 12.22 -9.34
C ALA A 117 -14.89 11.18 -10.02
N ALA A 118 -14.29 10.15 -10.61
CA ALA A 118 -15.01 9.05 -11.25
C ALA A 118 -15.84 8.22 -10.25
N GLN A 119 -15.32 8.00 -9.03
CA GLN A 119 -16.06 7.33 -7.94
C GLN A 119 -17.30 8.14 -7.55
N ARG A 120 -17.18 9.45 -7.35
CA ARG A 120 -18.33 10.31 -7.04
C ARG A 120 -19.35 10.34 -8.17
N ALA A 121 -18.89 10.33 -9.41
CA ALA A 121 -19.74 10.27 -10.60
C ALA A 121 -20.34 8.88 -10.85
N ARG A 122 -19.90 7.85 -10.08
CA ARG A 122 -20.32 6.43 -10.26
C ARG A 122 -20.07 5.90 -11.68
N THR A 123 -18.96 6.31 -12.29
CA THR A 123 -18.58 5.90 -13.65
C THR A 123 -17.58 4.74 -13.68
N LEU A 124 -17.07 4.29 -12.52
CA LEU A 124 -16.13 3.18 -12.43
C LEU A 124 -16.87 1.85 -12.36
N ALA A 125 -16.65 1.00 -13.35
CA ALA A 125 -17.25 -0.34 -13.37
C ALA A 125 -16.62 -1.29 -12.33
N ASN A 126 -15.31 -1.15 -12.09
CA ASN A 126 -14.52 -2.09 -11.29
C ASN A 126 -13.86 -1.43 -10.06
N GLY A 127 -14.33 -0.25 -9.66
CA GLY A 127 -13.77 0.47 -8.50
C GLY A 127 -12.39 1.10 -8.78
N ARG A 128 -11.59 1.22 -7.72
CA ARG A 128 -10.31 1.94 -7.71
C ARG A 128 -9.20 1.02 -7.21
N PRO A 129 -7.93 1.20 -7.65
CA PRO A 129 -6.81 0.45 -7.09
C PRO A 129 -6.49 0.89 -5.65
N TYR A 130 -5.92 0.01 -4.86
CA TYR A 130 -5.17 0.37 -3.64
C TYR A 130 -3.86 1.09 -4.03
N LEU A 131 -3.31 1.90 -3.13
CA LEU A 131 -1.95 2.40 -3.34
C LEU A 131 -0.92 1.30 -3.04
N LEU A 132 -0.94 0.74 -1.84
CA LEU A 132 -0.12 -0.42 -1.46
C LEU A 132 -1.03 -1.57 -1.04
N HIS A 133 -0.81 -2.75 -1.61
CA HIS A 133 -1.52 -3.97 -1.22
C HIS A 133 -0.56 -5.15 -1.14
N PHE A 134 -0.57 -5.81 0.01
CA PHE A 134 0.27 -6.97 0.28
C PHE A 134 -0.63 -8.11 0.76
N GLU A 135 -0.62 -9.22 0.06
CA GLU A 135 -1.49 -10.36 0.40
C GLU A 135 -0.67 -11.62 0.62
N ASN A 136 -0.90 -12.28 1.77
CA ASN A 136 -0.17 -13.48 2.19
C ASN A 136 1.35 -13.25 2.20
N VAL A 137 1.81 -12.12 2.76
CA VAL A 137 3.24 -11.79 2.87
C VAL A 137 3.73 -12.05 4.28
N THR A 138 4.85 -12.75 4.42
CA THR A 138 5.57 -12.93 5.68
C THR A 138 6.81 -12.05 5.70
N HIS A 139 7.08 -11.38 6.83
CA HIS A 139 8.16 -10.40 7.00
C HIS A 139 8.04 -9.21 6.04
N LEU A 140 6.95 -8.45 6.19
CA LEU A 140 6.70 -7.21 5.44
C LEU A 140 7.25 -6.00 6.18
N ARG A 141 7.96 -5.12 5.46
CA ARG A 141 8.45 -3.84 5.99
C ARG A 141 8.08 -2.68 5.06
N VAL A 142 7.48 -1.63 5.62
CA VAL A 142 7.22 -0.36 4.93
C VAL A 142 7.80 0.75 5.82
N CYS A 143 8.93 1.35 5.42
CA CYS A 143 9.68 2.24 6.32
C CYS A 143 10.16 3.53 5.63
N GLY A 144 9.92 4.68 6.27
CA GLY A 144 10.50 5.98 5.93
C GLY A 144 9.87 6.72 4.75
N VAL A 145 9.05 6.05 3.96
CA VAL A 145 8.48 6.60 2.72
C VAL A 145 7.31 7.56 2.97
N GLN A 146 7.04 8.41 1.97
CA GLN A 146 5.88 9.27 1.92
C GLN A 146 4.85 8.69 0.92
N LEU A 147 3.61 8.53 1.36
CA LEU A 147 2.49 8.03 0.58
C LEU A 147 1.44 9.13 0.43
N ARG A 148 1.02 9.41 -0.78
CA ARG A 148 0.04 10.49 -0.99
C ARG A 148 -0.92 10.21 -2.14
N ASN A 149 -2.07 10.90 -2.08
CA ASN A 149 -3.08 10.88 -3.14
C ASN A 149 -3.49 9.45 -3.52
N SER A 150 -3.72 8.58 -2.56
CA SER A 150 -4.15 7.21 -2.82
C SER A 150 -5.48 7.18 -3.58
N PRO A 151 -5.66 6.34 -4.60
CA PRO A 151 -6.94 6.20 -5.28
C PRO A 151 -8.06 5.65 -4.38
N ALA A 152 -7.73 4.74 -3.45
CA ALA A 152 -8.60 4.14 -2.44
C ALA A 152 -7.78 3.93 -1.14
N TRP A 153 -7.92 2.81 -0.42
CA TRP A 153 -7.11 2.51 0.78
C TRP A 153 -5.61 2.63 0.50
N THR A 154 -4.86 3.22 1.43
CA THR A 154 -3.46 3.58 1.19
C THR A 154 -2.51 2.42 1.45
N VAL A 155 -2.53 1.81 2.64
CA VAL A 155 -1.68 0.66 2.98
C VAL A 155 -2.56 -0.47 3.46
N HIS A 156 -2.67 -1.53 2.67
CA HIS A 156 -3.53 -2.67 2.94
C HIS A 156 -2.74 -3.99 2.94
N PRO A 157 -2.18 -4.41 4.08
CA PRO A 157 -1.73 -5.78 4.26
C PRO A 157 -2.93 -6.67 4.59
N LEU A 158 -3.07 -7.79 3.86
CA LEU A 158 -4.11 -8.80 4.02
C LEU A 158 -3.45 -10.16 4.30
N ASN A 159 -3.86 -10.85 5.35
CA ASN A 159 -3.32 -12.15 5.76
C ASN A 159 -1.78 -12.15 5.91
N CYS A 160 -1.18 -11.02 6.29
CA CYS A 160 0.27 -10.89 6.45
C CYS A 160 0.72 -11.24 7.88
N VAL A 161 1.96 -11.70 8.00
CA VAL A 161 2.57 -12.07 9.29
C VAL A 161 3.92 -11.37 9.45
N ASP A 162 4.20 -10.86 10.66
CA ASP A 162 5.37 -10.03 10.99
C ASP A 162 5.46 -8.82 10.06
N VAL A 163 4.56 -7.87 10.32
CA VAL A 163 4.44 -6.63 9.57
C VAL A 163 5.02 -5.47 10.37
N LEU A 164 5.93 -4.72 9.78
CA LEU A 164 6.45 -3.47 10.33
C LEU A 164 6.11 -2.31 9.37
N ILE A 165 5.38 -1.31 9.89
CA ILE A 165 5.14 -0.03 9.23
C ILE A 165 5.70 1.04 10.15
N GLU A 166 6.77 1.71 9.73
CA GLU A 166 7.53 2.61 10.61
C GLU A 166 7.98 3.88 9.89
N ASP A 167 7.88 5.02 10.57
CA ASP A 167 8.30 6.34 10.04
C ASP A 167 7.63 6.72 8.71
N VAL A 168 6.43 6.22 8.46
CA VAL A 168 5.68 6.49 7.21
C VAL A 168 4.83 7.74 7.38
N SER A 169 4.87 8.62 6.37
CA SER A 169 4.00 9.78 6.29
C SER A 169 2.93 9.56 5.22
N ILE A 170 1.66 9.55 5.62
CA ILE A 170 0.52 9.42 4.71
C ILE A 170 -0.23 10.73 4.64
N CYS A 171 -0.48 11.23 3.41
CA CYS A 171 -1.24 12.46 3.19
C CYS A 171 -2.21 12.31 2.01
N ASN A 172 -3.48 12.20 2.32
CA ASN A 172 -4.59 12.23 1.36
C ASN A 172 -5.50 13.42 1.69
N PRO A 173 -6.13 14.10 0.72
CA PRO A 173 -7.09 15.16 1.01
C PRO A 173 -8.22 14.69 1.91
N TYR A 174 -8.61 15.51 2.89
CA TYR A 174 -9.64 15.17 3.88
C TYR A 174 -11.00 14.77 3.27
N ASN A 175 -11.27 15.17 2.05
CA ASN A 175 -12.51 14.87 1.32
C ASN A 175 -12.35 13.77 0.26
N SER A 176 -11.21 13.08 0.22
CA SER A 176 -11.00 11.96 -0.70
C SER A 176 -11.70 10.70 -0.17
N PRO A 177 -12.57 10.05 -0.96
CA PRO A 177 -13.38 8.94 -0.49
C PRO A 177 -12.56 7.65 -0.30
N ASN A 178 -12.77 6.96 0.82
CA ASN A 178 -12.15 5.67 1.17
C ASN A 178 -10.62 5.70 1.05
N THR A 179 -9.99 6.81 1.45
CA THR A 179 -8.53 6.91 1.46
C THR A 179 -7.97 6.67 2.84
N ASP A 180 -8.44 5.58 3.46
CA ASP A 180 -7.94 5.08 4.74
C ASP A 180 -6.41 5.00 4.71
N GLY A 181 -5.78 5.24 5.86
CA GLY A 181 -4.33 5.28 5.96
C GLY A 181 -3.71 3.88 5.98
N ILE A 182 -3.88 3.14 7.07
CA ILE A 182 -3.26 1.84 7.28
C ILE A 182 -4.32 0.84 7.73
N ASN A 183 -4.61 -0.17 6.92
CA ASN A 183 -5.67 -1.14 7.12
C ASN A 183 -5.11 -2.57 7.19
N PRO A 184 -4.49 -3.00 8.30
CA PRO A 184 -4.15 -4.40 8.44
C PRO A 184 -5.43 -5.23 8.57
N GLU A 185 -5.61 -6.18 7.65
CA GLU A 185 -6.75 -7.09 7.60
C GLU A 185 -6.29 -8.54 7.79
N SER A 186 -6.84 -9.21 8.79
CA SER A 186 -6.49 -10.61 9.11
C SER A 186 -4.99 -10.83 9.28
N CYS A 187 -4.27 -9.83 9.77
CA CYS A 187 -2.82 -9.85 9.95
C CYS A 187 -2.44 -10.27 11.38
N ARG A 188 -1.22 -10.79 11.53
CA ARG A 188 -0.66 -11.17 12.83
C ARG A 188 0.73 -10.59 13.04
N ASP A 189 1.02 -10.22 14.31
CA ASP A 189 2.32 -9.69 14.73
C ASP A 189 2.66 -8.38 13.98
N VAL A 190 1.78 -7.37 14.12
CA VAL A 190 1.83 -6.09 13.41
C VAL A 190 2.38 -5.00 14.31
N ARG A 191 3.31 -4.20 13.80
CA ARG A 191 3.85 -3.02 14.47
C ARG A 191 3.67 -1.80 13.56
N ILE A 192 2.97 -0.77 14.04
CA ILE A 192 2.77 0.52 13.36
C ILE A 192 3.37 1.57 14.27
N LEU A 193 4.50 2.13 13.89
CA LEU A 193 5.34 2.95 14.77
C LEU A 193 5.70 4.28 14.12
N ASN A 194 5.66 5.36 14.89
CA ASN A 194 6.16 6.69 14.48
C ASN A 194 5.52 7.25 13.20
N CYS A 195 4.33 6.81 12.84
CA CYS A 195 3.67 7.21 11.58
C CYS A 195 2.90 8.53 11.75
N ARG A 196 2.88 9.34 10.68
CA ARG A 196 1.98 10.48 10.55
C ARG A 196 0.91 10.15 9.51
N VAL A 197 -0.35 10.19 9.91
CA VAL A 197 -1.48 9.84 9.04
C VAL A 197 -2.48 11.01 8.98
N ASP A 198 -2.75 11.48 7.76
CA ASP A 198 -3.62 12.62 7.46
C ASP A 198 -4.44 12.26 6.21
N VAL A 199 -5.69 11.87 6.38
CA VAL A 199 -6.44 11.15 5.34
C VAL A 199 -7.91 11.60 5.27
N GLY A 200 -8.62 11.12 4.25
CA GLY A 200 -10.02 11.44 4.02
C GLY A 200 -11.01 10.38 4.55
N ASP A 201 -10.51 9.30 5.15
CA ASP A 201 -11.30 8.25 5.79
C ASP A 201 -10.59 7.84 7.09
N ASP A 202 -10.63 6.62 7.57
CA ASP A 202 -10.00 6.21 8.82
C ASP A 202 -8.47 6.26 8.77
N CYS A 203 -7.80 6.71 9.85
CA CYS A 203 -6.34 6.76 9.88
C CYS A 203 -5.70 5.37 9.95
N ILE A 204 -6.08 4.58 10.96
CA ILE A 204 -5.62 3.18 11.13
C ILE A 204 -6.84 2.33 11.44
N THR A 205 -7.10 1.31 10.60
CA THR A 205 -8.30 0.49 10.73
C THR A 205 -7.94 -0.99 10.78
N LEU A 206 -8.25 -1.64 11.89
CA LEU A 206 -8.03 -3.07 12.07
C LEU A 206 -9.24 -3.86 11.54
N LYS A 207 -9.01 -4.70 10.55
CA LYS A 207 -10.03 -5.46 9.83
C LYS A 207 -9.77 -6.97 9.90
N SER A 208 -10.82 -7.77 9.71
CA SER A 208 -10.73 -9.24 9.69
C SER A 208 -11.87 -9.88 8.89
N GLY A 209 -12.20 -9.28 7.74
CA GLY A 209 -13.21 -9.79 6.84
C GLY A 209 -14.65 -9.64 7.33
N THR A 210 -15.57 -10.13 6.52
CA THR A 210 -17.03 -10.15 6.76
C THR A 210 -17.53 -11.59 6.89
N GLU A 211 -18.84 -11.78 7.09
CA GLU A 211 -19.50 -13.09 7.06
C GLU A 211 -19.37 -13.77 5.70
N GLU A 212 -19.13 -13.01 4.63
CA GLU A 212 -18.94 -13.53 3.27
C GLU A 212 -17.48 -13.96 3.01
N THR A 213 -16.54 -13.60 3.89
CA THR A 213 -15.13 -13.96 3.75
C THR A 213 -14.94 -15.44 4.06
N PRO A 214 -14.42 -16.25 3.15
CA PRO A 214 -14.16 -17.66 3.41
C PRO A 214 -13.15 -17.84 4.54
N SER A 215 -13.56 -18.47 5.66
CA SER A 215 -12.72 -18.75 6.82
C SER A 215 -12.00 -17.50 7.36
N PRO A 216 -12.72 -16.47 7.81
CA PRO A 216 -12.09 -15.24 8.27
C PRO A 216 -11.19 -15.52 9.48
N VAL A 217 -9.97 -14.99 9.45
CA VAL A 217 -9.01 -15.14 10.56
C VAL A 217 -8.86 -13.80 11.30
N PRO A 218 -8.52 -13.81 12.60
CA PRO A 218 -8.42 -12.60 13.37
C PRO A 218 -7.25 -11.70 12.92
N CYS A 219 -7.41 -10.40 13.16
CA CYS A 219 -6.30 -9.45 13.17
C CYS A 219 -5.77 -9.37 14.60
N GLU A 220 -4.51 -9.78 14.86
CA GLU A 220 -4.05 -10.00 16.24
C GLU A 220 -2.58 -9.67 16.49
N ASN A 221 -2.25 -9.47 17.79
CA ASN A 221 -0.90 -9.12 18.27
C ASN A 221 -0.41 -7.81 17.63
N ILE A 222 -1.12 -6.71 17.86
CA ILE A 222 -0.89 -5.45 17.18
C ILE A 222 -0.38 -4.41 18.15
N VAL A 223 0.70 -3.73 17.79
CA VAL A 223 1.23 -2.58 18.52
C VAL A 223 1.15 -1.34 17.63
N ILE A 224 0.47 -0.29 18.09
CA ILE A 224 0.40 1.03 17.47
C ILE A 224 1.00 2.02 18.45
N ALA A 225 2.11 2.66 18.09
CA ALA A 225 2.82 3.53 19.03
C ALA A 225 3.42 4.78 18.37
N ASN A 226 3.42 5.89 19.13
CA ASN A 226 4.05 7.15 18.75
C ASN A 226 3.50 7.75 17.43
N CYS A 227 2.26 7.47 17.07
CA CYS A 227 1.66 7.95 15.82
C CYS A 227 0.96 9.29 16.02
N LEU A 228 1.01 10.14 15.00
CA LEU A 228 0.24 11.37 14.88
C LEU A 228 -0.88 11.17 13.84
N LEU A 229 -2.12 11.13 14.31
CA LEU A 229 -3.31 10.90 13.50
C LEU A 229 -4.05 12.24 13.38
N VAL A 230 -3.98 12.87 12.19
CA VAL A 230 -4.32 14.29 12.02
C VAL A 230 -5.79 14.47 11.62
N HIS A 231 -6.15 14.08 10.41
CA HIS A 231 -7.54 14.07 9.94
C HIS A 231 -7.91 12.66 9.52
N GLY A 232 -9.18 12.32 9.71
CA GLY A 232 -9.77 11.04 9.34
C GLY A 232 -11.17 10.93 9.92
N HIS A 233 -11.96 9.94 9.52
CA HIS A 233 -13.25 9.66 10.15
C HIS A 233 -13.03 9.06 11.54
N GLY A 234 -12.01 8.25 11.71
CA GLY A 234 -11.56 7.72 12.99
C GLY A 234 -10.04 7.66 13.07
N GLY A 235 -9.46 7.88 14.26
CA GLY A 235 -8.01 7.79 14.46
C GLY A 235 -7.54 6.33 14.44
N ILE A 236 -8.08 5.51 15.36
CA ILE A 236 -7.87 4.05 15.36
C ILE A 236 -9.24 3.40 15.45
N VAL A 237 -9.56 2.58 14.46
CA VAL A 237 -10.87 1.99 14.24
C VAL A 237 -10.77 0.46 14.20
N ILE A 238 -11.79 -0.21 14.68
CA ILE A 238 -11.98 -1.66 14.50
C ILE A 238 -13.21 -1.84 13.61
N GLY A 239 -13.00 -2.39 12.43
CA GLY A 239 -14.09 -2.64 11.47
C GLY A 239 -14.11 -1.64 10.30
N SER A 240 -15.28 -1.53 9.61
CA SER A 240 -16.50 -2.36 9.82
C SER A 240 -16.29 -3.87 9.62
N GLU A 241 -15.43 -4.30 8.71
CA GLU A 241 -15.12 -5.70 8.44
C GLU A 241 -14.29 -6.31 9.58
N MET A 242 -14.96 -7.03 10.51
CA MET A 242 -14.28 -7.61 11.68
C MET A 242 -14.83 -8.98 12.10
N SER A 243 -15.40 -9.72 11.16
CA SER A 243 -16.03 -11.02 11.46
C SER A 243 -15.05 -12.10 11.94
N GLY A 244 -13.76 -12.01 11.56
CA GLY A 244 -12.70 -12.88 12.08
C GLY A 244 -12.24 -12.53 13.50
N GLY A 245 -12.64 -11.35 14.01
CA GLY A 245 -12.25 -10.83 15.32
C GLY A 245 -10.95 -10.02 15.31
N VAL A 246 -10.80 -9.18 16.35
CA VAL A 246 -9.60 -8.39 16.60
C VAL A 246 -9.20 -8.59 18.05
N ARG A 247 -7.93 -8.91 18.33
CA ARG A 247 -7.47 -9.18 19.70
C ARG A 247 -5.99 -8.85 19.92
N ASN A 248 -5.61 -8.70 21.19
CA ASN A 248 -4.24 -8.40 21.62
C ASN A 248 -3.71 -7.11 20.96
N VAL A 249 -4.42 -6.01 21.09
CA VAL A 249 -4.08 -4.70 20.54
C VAL A 249 -3.57 -3.79 21.63
N THR A 250 -2.42 -3.18 21.42
CA THR A 250 -1.88 -2.13 22.27
C THR A 250 -1.74 -0.83 21.49
N VAL A 251 -2.31 0.25 22.03
CA VAL A 251 -2.17 1.61 21.49
C VAL A 251 -1.52 2.46 22.57
N THR A 252 -0.41 3.13 22.25
CA THR A 252 0.32 3.95 23.22
C THR A 252 0.99 5.16 22.58
N ASN A 253 1.08 6.26 23.35
CA ASN A 253 1.75 7.49 22.93
C ASN A 253 1.29 8.05 21.57
N CYS A 254 0.01 7.88 21.22
CA CYS A 254 -0.55 8.41 19.98
C CYS A 254 -1.25 9.77 20.24
N VAL A 255 -1.15 10.66 19.28
CA VAL A 255 -1.82 11.96 19.26
C VAL A 255 -2.93 11.95 18.22
N PHE A 256 -4.12 12.34 18.62
CA PHE A 256 -5.31 12.48 17.79
C PHE A 256 -5.67 13.96 17.72
N THR A 257 -5.81 14.53 16.52
CA THR A 257 -6.15 15.97 16.36
C THR A 257 -7.41 16.16 15.53
#